data_3e799260d35c0790ae6257bf69d1cde9
#
_entry.id   3e799260d35c0790ae6257bf69d1cde9
#
_cell.length_a   1.000
_cell.length_b   1.000
_cell.length_c   1.000
_cell.angle_alpha   90.00
_cell.angle_beta   90.00
_cell.angle_gamma   90.00
#
_symmetry.space_group_name_H-M   'P 1'
#
loop_
_entity.id
_entity.type
_entity.pdbx_description
1 polymer ?
#
loop_
_entity_poly.entity_id
_entity_poly.type
_entity_poly.pdbx_seq_one_letter_code
_entity_poly.pdbx_strand_id
1 'polypeptide(L)' 'MSPTPWRTTEELCQELAISRSTLFALRKSGLLKPGRHLVPKNPACSRSRLLWHLQRCELAFGRQP' A
#
# COMPACT_ATOMS: atom_id res chain seq x y z
N MET A 1 12.86 -15.02 -10.51
CA MET A 1 12.17 -13.74 -10.60
C MET A 1 12.17 -13.05 -9.25
N SER A 2 12.73 -11.86 -9.19
CA SER A 2 12.80 -11.13 -7.92
C SER A 2 11.40 -10.71 -7.48
N PRO A 3 11.04 -10.90 -6.21
CA PRO A 3 9.76 -10.38 -5.72
C PRO A 3 9.76 -8.86 -5.76
N THR A 4 8.69 -8.30 -6.31
CA THR A 4 8.52 -6.86 -6.28
C THR A 4 8.09 -6.42 -4.88
N PRO A 5 8.54 -5.23 -4.40
CA PRO A 5 8.04 -4.70 -3.13
C PRO A 5 6.60 -4.19 -3.22
N TRP A 6 6.08 -4.08 -4.42
CA TRP A 6 4.72 -3.58 -4.63
C TRP A 6 3.71 -4.71 -4.50
N ARG A 7 2.64 -4.44 -3.76
CA ARG A 7 1.58 -5.41 -3.50
C ARG A 7 0.23 -4.82 -3.89
N THR A 8 -0.70 -5.68 -4.28
CA THR A 8 -2.08 -5.24 -4.47
C THR A 8 -2.70 -4.90 -3.11
N THR A 9 -3.85 -4.22 -3.13
CA THR A 9 -4.56 -3.87 -1.89
C THR A 9 -4.85 -5.12 -1.06
N GLU A 10 -5.32 -6.19 -1.69
CA GLU A 10 -5.64 -7.43 -0.99
C GLU A 10 -4.38 -8.08 -0.39
N GLU A 11 -3.32 -8.15 -1.17
CA GLU A 11 -2.06 -8.71 -0.71
C GLU A 11 -1.49 -7.92 0.47
N LEU A 12 -1.54 -6.59 0.39
CA LEU A 12 -1.06 -5.74 1.46
C LEU A 12 -1.86 -5.96 2.74
N CYS A 13 -3.18 -6.02 2.64
CA CYS A 13 -4.04 -6.26 3.79
C CYS A 13 -3.71 -7.60 4.46
N GLN A 14 -3.45 -8.63 3.67
CA GLN A 14 -3.06 -9.94 4.19
C GLN A 14 -1.70 -9.89 4.89
N GLU A 15 -0.72 -9.25 4.26
CA GLU A 15 0.63 -9.14 4.80
C GLU A 15 0.66 -8.36 6.11
N LEU A 16 -0.14 -7.29 6.21
CA LEU A 16 -0.20 -6.45 7.40
C LEU A 16 -1.27 -6.90 8.39
N ALA A 17 -2.08 -7.89 8.03
CA ALA A 17 -3.17 -8.40 8.86
C ALA A 17 -4.16 -7.30 9.27
N ILE A 18 -4.53 -6.46 8.31
CA ILE A 18 -5.49 -5.37 8.52
C ILE A 18 -6.63 -5.47 7.51
N SER A 19 -7.74 -4.79 7.80
CA SER A 19 -8.86 -4.72 6.87
C SER A 19 -8.64 -3.62 5.85
N ARG A 20 -9.38 -3.68 4.74
CA ARG A 20 -9.36 -2.62 3.73
C ARG A 20 -9.80 -1.29 4.32
N SER A 21 -10.81 -1.32 5.18
CA SER A 21 -11.29 -0.09 5.83
C SER A 21 -10.19 0.57 6.62
N THR A 22 -9.40 -0.20 7.36
CA THR A 22 -8.25 0.32 8.10
C THR A 22 -7.21 0.91 7.17
N LEU A 23 -6.91 0.19 6.08
CA LEU A 23 -5.91 0.66 5.11
C LEU A 23 -6.31 2.00 4.49
N PHE A 24 -7.56 2.12 4.04
CA PHE A 24 -8.03 3.37 3.44
C PHE A 24 -8.17 4.50 4.46
N ALA A 25 -8.50 4.17 5.69
CA ALA A 25 -8.52 5.17 6.78
C ALA A 25 -7.12 5.74 7.01
N LEU A 26 -6.10 4.90 7.01
CA LEU A 26 -4.71 5.33 7.15
C LEU A 26 -4.25 6.18 5.97
N ARG A 27 -4.67 5.81 4.76
CA ARG A 27 -4.39 6.62 3.59
C ARG A 27 -5.04 8.01 3.71
N LYS A 28 -6.28 8.05 4.13
CA LYS A 28 -7.02 9.29 4.29
C LYS A 28 -6.42 10.18 5.38
N SER A 29 -5.88 9.57 6.44
CA SER A 29 -5.25 10.32 7.53
C SER A 29 -3.93 10.98 7.15
N GLY A 30 -3.35 10.58 6.02
CA GLY A 30 -2.06 11.10 5.56
C GLY A 30 -0.85 10.27 5.98
N LEU A 31 -1.06 9.18 6.72
CA LEU A 31 0.03 8.28 7.09
C LEU A 31 0.63 7.60 5.85
N LEU A 32 -0.22 7.20 4.93
CA LEU A 32 0.20 6.58 3.67
C LEU A 32 0.02 7.60 2.55
N LYS A 33 1.12 8.09 2.01
CA LYS A 33 1.11 9.16 1.02
C LYS A 33 1.17 8.61 -0.40
N PRO A 34 0.35 9.14 -1.32
CA PRO A 34 0.45 8.76 -2.73
C PRO A 34 1.83 9.06 -3.31
N GLY A 35 2.29 8.18 -4.19
CA GLY A 35 3.59 8.32 -4.83
C GLY A 35 4.73 7.72 -4.02
N ARG A 36 4.63 7.70 -2.70
CA ARG A 36 5.65 7.13 -1.82
C ARG A 36 5.25 5.74 -1.32
N HIS A 37 4.06 5.62 -0.78
CA HIS A 37 3.56 4.38 -0.21
C HIS A 37 2.66 3.62 -1.16
N LEU A 38 2.02 4.33 -2.08
CA LEU A 38 1.11 3.74 -3.04
C LEU A 38 1.20 4.47 -4.38
N VAL A 39 1.01 3.72 -5.45
CA VAL A 39 0.98 4.27 -6.82
C VAL A 39 -0.13 3.57 -7.59
N PRO A 40 -0.71 4.22 -8.62
CA PRO A 40 -1.66 3.52 -9.47
C PRO A 40 -0.93 2.49 -10.32
N LYS A 41 -1.54 1.33 -10.51
CA LYS A 41 -0.98 0.27 -11.35
C LYS A 41 -0.79 0.76 -12.79
N ASN A 42 -1.72 1.58 -13.25
CA ASN A 42 -1.64 2.22 -14.57
C ASN A 42 -1.80 3.72 -14.37
N PRO A 43 -0.70 4.50 -14.41
CA PRO A 43 -0.77 5.94 -14.16
C PRO A 43 -1.58 6.70 -15.21
N ALA A 44 -1.81 6.11 -16.38
CA ALA A 44 -2.64 6.73 -17.40
C ALA A 44 -4.14 6.55 -17.14
N CYS A 45 -4.52 5.73 -16.17
CA CYS A 45 -5.91 5.46 -15.84
C CYS A 45 -6.17 5.80 -14.37
N SER A 46 -7.01 6.82 -14.12
CA SER A 46 -7.33 7.25 -12.76
C SER A 46 -8.12 6.21 -11.96
N ARG A 47 -8.73 5.24 -12.64
CA ARG A 47 -9.51 4.17 -12.00
C ARG A 47 -8.72 2.88 -11.85
N SER A 48 -7.44 2.87 -12.19
CA SER A 48 -6.65 1.67 -12.05
C SER A 48 -6.49 1.28 -10.59
N ARG A 49 -6.24 0.00 -10.36
CA ARG A 49 -5.97 -0.49 -9.01
C ARG A 49 -4.70 0.13 -8.47
N LEU A 50 -4.62 0.24 -7.15
CA LEU A 50 -3.45 0.77 -6.49
C LEU A 50 -2.47 -0.35 -6.16
N LEU A 51 -1.19 -0.02 -6.26
CA LEU A 51 -0.10 -0.86 -5.76
C LEU A 51 0.51 -0.17 -4.55
N TRP A 52 0.81 -0.94 -3.52
CA TRP A 52 1.32 -0.43 -2.25
C TRP A 52 2.72 -0.95 -2.01
N HIS A 53 3.60 -0.10 -1.51
CA HIS A 53 4.96 -0.49 -1.19
C HIS A 53 4.99 -1.14 0.19
N LEU A 54 5.17 -2.45 0.24
CA LEU A 54 5.07 -3.22 1.47
C LEU A 54 6.00 -2.71 2.56
N GLN A 55 7.29 -2.58 2.27
CA GLN A 55 8.27 -2.17 3.26
C GLN A 55 7.98 -0.77 3.82
N ARG A 56 7.65 0.16 2.94
CA ARG A 56 7.34 1.53 3.37
C ARG A 56 6.08 1.59 4.23
N CYS A 57 5.09 0.78 3.88
CA CYS A 57 3.87 0.69 4.68
C CYS A 57 4.15 0.08 6.05
N GLU A 58 4.98 -0.96 6.11
CA GLU A 58 5.38 -1.56 7.38
C GLU A 58 6.10 -0.56 8.28
N LEU A 59 7.02 0.22 7.71
CA LEU A 59 7.73 1.24 8.46
C LEU A 59 6.78 2.34 8.95
N ALA A 60 5.80 2.72 8.12
CA ALA A 60 4.80 3.71 8.51
C ALA A 60 3.94 3.22 9.68
N PHE A 61 3.76 1.91 9.78
CA PHE A 61 3.00 1.29 10.88
C PHE A 61 3.86 1.08 12.14
N GLY A 62 5.14 1.44 12.08
CA GLY A 62 6.05 1.23 13.19
C GLY A 62 6.59 -0.19 13.31
N ARG A 63 6.36 -1.02 12.30
CA ARG A 63 6.87 -2.39 12.29
C ARG A 63 8.33 -2.41 11.83
N GLN A 64 9.13 -3.24 12.50
CA GLN A 64 10.52 -3.45 12.11
C GLN A 64 10.58 -4.63 11.15
N PRO A 65 11.37 -4.53 10.08
CA PRO A 65 11.55 -5.66 9.18
C PRO A 65 12.27 -6.83 9.85
#